data_764528382ccf36c9dbef5f0120a90c63
#
_entry.id   764528382ccf36c9dbef5f0120a90c63
#
_cell.length_a   1.000
_cell.length_b   1.000
_cell.length_c   1.000
_cell.angle_alpha   90.00
_cell.angle_beta   90.00
_cell.angle_gamma   90.00
#
_symmetry.space_group_name_H-M   'P 1'
#
loop_
_entity.id
_entity.type
_entity.pdbx_description
1 polymer ?
#
loop_
_entity_poly.entity_id
_entity_poly.type
_entity_poly.pdbx_seq_one_letter_code
_entity_poly.pdbx_strand_id
1 'polypeptide(L)'
;MELYTVYRFLVRIIRLKWLWWSLVLLAVFGFLGYKGAFYLDKAFSVAQELPVYHIGPRPDDDTLRVAVIGDSWAEYHTSLECDTIFCRYAKRLTSRPVKCFSRGHSGKVTKEIYNEMFSNRTVEHSWEIDRCTQPLIEQHPDYCIIMAGINDWRLFKPKDFYVGNYRLILNLLIGNGIRPVIMEVPDVDIQYLNDNREFYRRWMFDALSLLTGIDDSSVQPYRDAMRKMLQDTGLDEKVLYIPMSAWNPGGVEANPEIYLDDRLHLNLKGYHVLDSCMAYDVVKDYLKRKQ
;
A
#
# COMPACT_ATOMS: atom_id res chain seq x y z
N MET A 1 -27.61 -20.90 67.30
CA MET A 1 -26.23 -21.18 66.87
C MET A 1 -26.17 -21.70 65.38
N GLU A 2 -27.18 -22.41 64.94
CA GLU A 2 -27.21 -23.02 63.60
C GLU A 2 -27.38 -22.03 62.42
N LEU A 3 -28.24 -21.02 62.53
CA LEU A 3 -28.51 -20.05 61.45
C LEU A 3 -27.26 -19.25 61.04
N TYR A 4 -26.41 -18.91 62.01
CA TYR A 4 -25.17 -18.15 61.71
C TYR A 4 -24.14 -19.02 61.01
N THR A 5 -24.09 -20.30 61.27
CA THR A 5 -23.19 -21.27 60.62
C THR A 5 -23.61 -21.50 59.17
N VAL A 6 -24.91 -21.62 58.87
CA VAL A 6 -25.47 -21.75 57.52
C VAL A 6 -25.23 -20.50 56.76
N TYR A 7 -25.38 -19.29 57.29
CA TYR A 7 -25.08 -18.02 56.62
C TYR A 7 -23.62 -17.93 56.24
N ARG A 8 -22.68 -18.24 57.13
CA ARG A 8 -21.23 -18.25 56.82
C ARG A 8 -20.87 -19.24 55.71
N PHE A 9 -21.50 -20.40 55.70
CA PHE A 9 -21.29 -21.42 54.68
C PHE A 9 -21.78 -20.94 53.30
N LEU A 10 -22.98 -20.36 53.23
CA LEU A 10 -23.53 -19.79 51.97
C LEU A 10 -22.67 -18.63 51.43
N VAL A 11 -22.23 -17.73 52.29
CA VAL A 11 -21.34 -16.61 51.89
C VAL A 11 -20.01 -17.15 51.37
N ARG A 12 -19.48 -18.24 51.94
CA ARG A 12 -18.23 -18.86 51.45
C ARG A 12 -18.42 -19.52 50.11
N ILE A 13 -19.53 -20.18 49.81
CA ILE A 13 -19.86 -20.75 48.51
C ILE A 13 -20.04 -19.65 47.47
N ILE A 14 -20.74 -18.57 47.78
CA ILE A 14 -20.92 -17.44 46.86
C ILE A 14 -19.58 -16.81 46.53
N ARG A 15 -18.72 -16.56 47.54
CA ARG A 15 -17.36 -16.02 47.29
C ARG A 15 -16.50 -16.94 46.44
N LEU A 16 -16.57 -18.27 46.62
CA LEU A 16 -15.86 -19.24 45.79
C LEU A 16 -16.37 -19.22 44.35
N LYS A 17 -17.69 -19.14 44.13
CA LYS A 17 -18.25 -19.02 42.77
C LYS A 17 -17.80 -17.73 42.07
N TRP A 18 -17.81 -16.60 42.78
CA TRP A 18 -17.31 -15.33 42.23
C TRP A 18 -15.81 -15.39 41.89
N LEU A 19 -15.01 -16.00 42.74
CA LEU A 19 -13.58 -16.22 42.49
C LEU A 19 -13.37 -17.08 41.24
N TRP A 20 -14.12 -18.16 41.11
CA TRP A 20 -14.07 -19.03 39.90
C TRP A 20 -14.45 -18.29 38.63
N TRP A 21 -15.53 -17.52 38.64
CA TRP A 21 -15.93 -16.72 37.48
C TRP A 21 -14.91 -15.64 37.13
N SER A 22 -14.30 -15.01 38.12
CA SER A 22 -13.22 -14.04 37.90
C SER A 22 -11.99 -14.68 37.25
N LEU A 23 -11.59 -15.87 37.67
CA LEU A 23 -10.50 -16.62 37.08
C LEU A 23 -10.81 -17.06 35.65
N VAL A 24 -12.05 -17.51 35.40
CA VAL A 24 -12.50 -17.85 34.03
C VAL A 24 -12.47 -16.62 33.14
N LEU A 25 -12.97 -15.48 33.58
CA LEU A 25 -12.93 -14.23 32.84
C LEU A 25 -11.50 -13.78 32.55
N LEU A 26 -10.60 -13.85 33.54
CA LEU A 26 -9.19 -13.54 33.35
C LEU A 26 -8.53 -14.47 32.34
N ALA A 27 -8.82 -15.77 32.37
CA ALA A 27 -8.31 -16.72 31.38
C ALA A 27 -8.84 -16.44 29.96
N VAL A 28 -10.14 -16.12 29.86
CA VAL A 28 -10.75 -15.74 28.56
C VAL A 28 -10.15 -14.46 28.02
N PHE A 29 -10.02 -13.40 28.84
CA PHE A 29 -9.39 -12.15 28.41
C PHE A 29 -7.90 -12.33 28.09
N GLY A 30 -7.18 -13.13 28.86
CA GLY A 30 -5.79 -13.48 28.58
C GLY A 30 -5.64 -14.22 27.25
N PHE A 31 -6.52 -15.19 26.98
CA PHE A 31 -6.54 -15.92 25.71
C PHE A 31 -6.91 -15.01 24.52
N LEU A 32 -7.94 -14.16 24.68
CA LEU A 32 -8.33 -13.20 23.64
C LEU A 32 -7.23 -12.17 23.39
N GLY A 33 -6.58 -11.68 24.46
CA GLY A 33 -5.43 -10.78 24.35
C GLY A 33 -4.24 -11.44 23.63
N TYR A 34 -3.91 -12.69 23.99
CA TYR A 34 -2.85 -13.46 23.31
C TYR A 34 -3.15 -13.68 21.83
N LYS A 35 -4.39 -14.11 21.51
CA LYS A 35 -4.81 -14.28 20.10
C LYS A 35 -4.81 -12.95 19.36
N GLY A 36 -5.32 -11.88 19.99
CA GLY A 36 -5.29 -10.53 19.43
C GLY A 36 -3.86 -10.07 19.11
N ALA A 37 -2.93 -10.22 20.06
CA ALA A 37 -1.53 -9.88 19.86
C ALA A 37 -0.89 -10.69 18.72
N PHE A 38 -1.16 -12.00 18.66
CA PHE A 38 -0.66 -12.86 17.57
C PHE A 38 -1.19 -12.44 16.21
N TYR A 39 -2.49 -12.13 16.10
CA TYR A 39 -3.08 -11.65 14.84
C TYR A 39 -2.56 -10.27 14.44
N LEU A 40 -2.36 -9.36 15.41
CA LEU A 40 -1.79 -8.04 15.17
C LEU A 40 -0.34 -8.15 14.69
N ASP A 41 0.48 -8.97 15.33
CA ASP A 41 1.87 -9.21 14.91
C ASP A 41 1.91 -9.73 13.45
N LYS A 42 1.11 -10.76 13.14
CA LYS A 42 1.02 -11.28 11.76
C LYS A 42 0.51 -10.24 10.76
N ALA A 43 -0.46 -9.41 11.17
CA ALA A 43 -1.04 -8.36 10.33
C ALA A 43 -0.09 -7.19 10.06
N PHE A 44 0.88 -6.97 10.97
CA PHE A 44 1.83 -5.86 10.91
C PHE A 44 3.27 -6.30 10.56
N SER A 45 3.51 -7.58 10.39
CA SER A 45 4.82 -8.08 9.94
C SER A 45 5.04 -7.83 8.45
N VAL A 46 6.27 -7.47 8.10
CA VAL A 46 6.73 -7.43 6.71
C VAL A 46 6.54 -8.81 6.05
N ALA A 47 6.31 -8.85 4.75
CA ALA A 47 6.23 -10.10 4.01
C ALA A 47 7.54 -10.89 4.15
N GLN A 48 7.45 -12.22 4.06
CA GLN A 48 8.64 -13.03 3.90
C GLN A 48 9.28 -12.71 2.55
N GLU A 49 10.57 -12.40 2.56
CA GLU A 49 11.31 -12.22 1.33
C GLU A 49 11.36 -13.53 0.55
N LEU A 50 10.92 -13.48 -0.69
CA LEU A 50 10.95 -14.62 -1.60
C LEU A 50 12.14 -14.49 -2.55
N PRO A 51 12.69 -15.60 -3.04
CA PRO A 51 13.75 -15.57 -4.04
C PRO A 51 13.30 -14.76 -5.26
N VAL A 52 14.16 -13.86 -5.73
CA VAL A 52 13.91 -13.11 -6.96
C VAL A 52 13.82 -14.12 -8.12
N TYR A 53 12.67 -14.18 -8.76
CA TYR A 53 12.56 -14.92 -10.01
C TYR A 53 13.15 -14.08 -11.15
N HIS A 54 13.81 -14.73 -12.08
CA HIS A 54 14.38 -14.06 -13.23
C HIS A 54 13.44 -14.20 -14.42
N ILE A 55 13.11 -13.06 -15.02
CA ILE A 55 12.41 -13.04 -16.30
C ILE A 55 13.38 -13.39 -17.43
N GLY A 56 12.86 -13.99 -18.49
CA GLY A 56 13.66 -14.35 -19.68
C GLY A 56 14.36 -13.14 -20.32
N PRO A 57 15.03 -13.29 -21.46
CA PRO A 57 15.68 -12.18 -22.12
C PRO A 57 14.66 -11.15 -22.64
N ARG A 58 15.02 -9.87 -22.51
CA ARG A 58 14.22 -8.78 -23.07
C ARG A 58 14.12 -8.93 -24.60
N PRO A 59 12.95 -8.64 -25.20
CA PRO A 59 12.83 -8.55 -26.64
C PRO A 59 13.82 -7.53 -27.24
N ASP A 60 14.50 -7.93 -28.32
CA ASP A 60 15.45 -7.06 -29.02
C ASP A 60 14.69 -6.09 -29.93
N ASP A 61 14.05 -5.11 -29.30
CA ASP A 61 13.37 -4.00 -29.97
C ASP A 61 13.62 -2.68 -29.21
N ASP A 62 13.34 -1.58 -29.88
CA ASP A 62 13.60 -0.23 -29.38
C ASP A 62 12.41 0.37 -28.60
N THR A 63 11.47 -0.46 -28.17
CA THR A 63 10.26 -0.05 -27.46
C THR A 63 10.56 0.32 -26.02
N LEU A 64 10.18 1.53 -25.60
CA LEU A 64 10.08 1.88 -24.18
C LEU A 64 8.84 1.20 -23.57
N ARG A 65 9.05 0.33 -22.60
CA ARG A 65 7.98 -0.39 -21.90
C ARG A 65 7.86 0.11 -20.46
N VAL A 66 6.65 0.43 -20.06
CA VAL A 66 6.35 0.94 -18.72
C VAL A 66 5.21 0.11 -18.13
N ALA A 67 5.45 -0.48 -16.97
CA ALA A 67 4.41 -1.12 -16.15
C ALA A 67 3.92 -0.14 -15.08
N VAL A 68 2.65 -0.24 -14.71
CA VAL A 68 2.06 0.44 -13.56
C VAL A 68 1.43 -0.62 -12.67
N ILE A 69 1.84 -0.68 -11.39
CA ILE A 69 1.29 -1.60 -10.40
C ILE A 69 0.90 -0.82 -9.14
N GLY A 70 0.00 -1.39 -8.35
CA GLY A 70 -0.34 -0.76 -7.08
C GLY A 70 -1.73 -1.10 -6.55
N ASP A 71 -2.25 -0.17 -5.77
CA ASP A 71 -3.56 -0.25 -5.12
C ASP A 71 -4.70 0.31 -6.00
N SER A 72 -5.71 0.94 -5.40
CA SER A 72 -6.82 1.55 -6.13
C SER A 72 -6.38 2.64 -7.12
N TRP A 73 -5.27 3.32 -6.88
CA TRP A 73 -4.75 4.33 -7.81
C TRP A 73 -4.29 3.69 -9.12
N ALA A 74 -3.63 2.54 -9.06
CA ALA A 74 -3.26 1.78 -10.26
C ALA A 74 -4.49 1.10 -10.90
N GLU A 75 -5.47 0.65 -10.13
CA GLU A 75 -6.70 0.07 -10.65
C GLU A 75 -7.53 1.10 -11.43
N TYR A 76 -7.69 2.32 -10.90
CA TYR A 76 -8.36 3.41 -11.62
C TYR A 76 -7.58 3.83 -12.85
N HIS A 77 -6.23 3.83 -12.80
CA HIS A 77 -5.40 4.05 -13.97
C HIS A 77 -5.71 3.03 -15.07
N THR A 78 -5.85 1.75 -14.72
CA THR A 78 -6.25 0.69 -15.66
C THR A 78 -7.66 0.90 -16.18
N SER A 79 -8.63 1.13 -15.31
CA SER A 79 -10.05 1.20 -15.66
C SER A 79 -10.42 2.45 -16.47
N LEU A 80 -9.65 3.52 -16.35
CA LEU A 80 -9.80 4.76 -17.13
C LEU A 80 -8.93 4.79 -18.40
N GLU A 81 -8.32 3.66 -18.78
CA GLU A 81 -7.45 3.52 -19.96
C GLU A 81 -6.28 4.52 -19.97
N CYS A 82 -5.76 4.87 -18.79
CA CYS A 82 -4.68 5.84 -18.64
C CYS A 82 -3.36 5.38 -19.25
N ASP A 83 -3.19 4.08 -19.49
CA ASP A 83 -2.07 3.53 -20.29
C ASP A 83 -1.95 4.23 -21.66
N THR A 84 -3.10 4.48 -22.31
CA THR A 84 -3.15 5.22 -23.58
C THR A 84 -2.78 6.69 -23.38
N ILE A 85 -3.22 7.30 -22.25
CA ILE A 85 -2.90 8.69 -21.92
C ILE A 85 -1.41 8.84 -21.68
N PHE A 86 -0.82 7.99 -20.85
CA PHE A 86 0.62 7.94 -20.61
C PHE A 86 1.40 7.79 -21.90
N CYS A 87 1.06 6.80 -22.75
CA CYS A 87 1.69 6.59 -24.03
C CYS A 87 1.62 7.82 -24.94
N ARG A 88 0.51 8.55 -24.93
CA ARG A 88 0.32 9.78 -25.71
C ARG A 88 1.29 10.88 -25.27
N TYR A 89 1.47 11.07 -23.96
CA TYR A 89 2.43 12.04 -23.44
C TYR A 89 3.87 11.61 -23.72
N ALA A 90 4.21 10.35 -23.45
CA ALA A 90 5.55 9.83 -23.68
C ALA A 90 5.98 9.91 -25.17
N LYS A 91 5.10 9.59 -26.12
CA LYS A 91 5.35 9.69 -27.56
C LYS A 91 5.63 11.10 -28.05
N ARG A 92 5.24 12.14 -27.31
CA ARG A 92 5.60 13.54 -27.66
C ARG A 92 7.03 13.88 -27.24
N LEU A 93 7.63 13.09 -26.36
CA LEU A 93 8.95 13.33 -25.78
C LEU A 93 10.03 12.43 -26.37
N THR A 94 9.64 11.35 -27.07
CA THR A 94 10.57 10.42 -27.72
C THR A 94 10.02 9.94 -29.06
N SER A 95 10.92 9.69 -30.03
CA SER A 95 10.56 9.07 -31.30
C SER A 95 10.38 7.55 -31.23
N ARG A 96 10.70 6.93 -30.09
CA ARG A 96 10.61 5.49 -29.89
C ARG A 96 9.17 5.01 -29.72
N PRO A 97 8.87 3.76 -30.12
CA PRO A 97 7.61 3.14 -29.72
C PRO A 97 7.49 3.10 -28.20
N VAL A 98 6.31 3.39 -27.67
CA VAL A 98 6.03 3.34 -26.23
C VAL A 98 4.86 2.39 -25.99
N LYS A 99 5.02 1.49 -25.02
CA LYS A 99 3.96 0.63 -24.47
C LYS A 99 3.83 0.88 -22.98
N CYS A 100 2.61 1.10 -22.52
CA CYS A 100 2.28 1.13 -21.10
C CYS A 100 1.23 0.06 -20.84
N PHE A 101 1.32 -0.57 -19.69
CA PHE A 101 0.35 -1.57 -19.22
C PHE A 101 0.25 -1.49 -17.72
N SER A 102 -0.96 -1.53 -17.21
CA SER A 102 -1.22 -1.31 -15.79
C SER A 102 -2.08 -2.42 -15.18
N ARG A 103 -1.89 -2.64 -13.90
CA ARG A 103 -2.75 -3.49 -13.07
C ARG A 103 -2.66 -3.02 -11.62
N GLY A 104 -3.80 -2.75 -11.03
CA GLY A 104 -3.92 -2.40 -9.63
C GLY A 104 -5.11 -3.10 -8.99
N HIS A 105 -5.15 -3.09 -7.66
CA HIS A 105 -6.24 -3.70 -6.90
C HIS A 105 -6.60 -2.84 -5.69
N SER A 106 -7.83 -2.40 -5.65
CA SER A 106 -8.36 -1.54 -4.58
C SER A 106 -8.15 -2.14 -3.19
N GLY A 107 -7.80 -1.29 -2.25
CA GLY A 107 -7.68 -1.64 -0.84
C GLY A 107 -6.40 -2.37 -0.46
N LYS A 108 -5.50 -2.67 -1.41
CA LYS A 108 -4.27 -3.42 -1.14
C LYS A 108 -3.24 -2.58 -0.42
N VAL A 109 -2.60 -3.19 0.59
CA VAL A 109 -1.40 -2.66 1.25
C VAL A 109 -0.15 -3.18 0.55
N THR A 110 0.99 -2.54 0.80
CA THR A 110 2.28 -2.88 0.14
C THR A 110 2.66 -4.35 0.25
N LYS A 111 2.35 -5.02 1.38
CA LYS A 111 2.56 -6.47 1.57
C LYS A 111 1.80 -7.32 0.56
N GLU A 112 0.56 -6.97 0.30
CA GLU A 112 -0.29 -7.71 -0.64
C GLU A 112 0.18 -7.47 -2.08
N ILE A 113 0.55 -6.22 -2.42
CA ILE A 113 1.10 -5.86 -3.73
C ILE A 113 2.39 -6.66 -3.99
N TYR A 114 3.31 -6.75 -3.01
CA TYR A 114 4.49 -7.59 -3.12
C TYR A 114 4.14 -9.07 -3.37
N ASN A 115 3.16 -9.60 -2.63
CA ASN A 115 2.72 -10.99 -2.81
C ASN A 115 2.12 -11.25 -4.19
N GLU A 116 1.40 -10.30 -4.76
CA GLU A 116 0.80 -10.38 -6.10
C GLU A 116 1.86 -10.38 -7.23
N MET A 117 3.10 -10.02 -6.93
CA MET A 117 4.20 -10.12 -7.90
C MET A 117 4.70 -11.56 -8.13
N PHE A 118 4.17 -12.56 -7.41
CA PHE A 118 4.54 -13.98 -7.54
C PHE A 118 3.33 -14.84 -7.89
N SER A 119 3.26 -15.32 -9.14
CA SER A 119 2.15 -16.16 -9.63
C SER A 119 2.14 -17.58 -9.05
N ASN A 120 3.31 -18.08 -8.58
CA ASN A 120 3.47 -19.45 -8.08
C ASN A 120 3.06 -19.64 -6.63
N ARG A 121 2.54 -18.61 -5.97
CA ARG A 121 1.91 -18.84 -4.66
C ARG A 121 0.64 -19.64 -4.89
N THR A 122 0.50 -20.71 -4.13
CA THR A 122 -0.72 -21.49 -4.04
C THR A 122 -1.92 -20.56 -3.91
N VAL A 123 -2.61 -20.40 -5.02
CA VAL A 123 -3.78 -19.54 -5.10
C VAL A 123 -4.90 -20.37 -4.50
N GLU A 124 -5.35 -19.99 -3.31
CA GLU A 124 -6.43 -20.70 -2.63
C GLU A 124 -7.76 -20.58 -3.38
N HIS A 125 -7.89 -19.56 -4.26
CA HIS A 125 -9.10 -19.32 -5.04
C HIS A 125 -8.79 -18.92 -6.49
N SER A 126 -9.52 -19.48 -7.45
CA SER A 126 -9.32 -19.24 -8.89
C SER A 126 -9.43 -17.77 -9.33
N TRP A 127 -10.17 -16.93 -8.59
CA TRP A 127 -10.32 -15.51 -8.87
C TRP A 127 -9.08 -14.67 -8.47
N GLU A 128 -8.14 -15.24 -7.69
CA GLU A 128 -6.89 -14.56 -7.30
C GLU A 128 -5.85 -14.59 -8.43
N ILE A 129 -5.98 -15.49 -9.39
CA ILE A 129 -5.07 -15.59 -10.56
C ILE A 129 -5.10 -14.30 -11.38
N ASP A 130 -6.28 -13.69 -11.53
CA ASP A 130 -6.44 -12.43 -12.28
C ASP A 130 -5.79 -11.22 -11.61
N ARG A 131 -5.39 -11.36 -10.33
CA ARG A 131 -4.76 -10.31 -9.55
C ARG A 131 -3.23 -10.33 -9.59
N CYS A 132 -2.63 -11.37 -10.14
CA CYS A 132 -1.18 -11.48 -10.22
C CYS A 132 -0.59 -10.42 -11.14
N THR A 133 0.41 -9.67 -10.66
CA THR A 133 1.13 -8.67 -11.44
C THR A 133 2.39 -9.22 -12.11
N GLN A 134 2.78 -10.46 -11.82
CA GLN A 134 3.92 -11.12 -12.46
C GLN A 134 3.87 -11.07 -14.00
N PRO A 135 2.70 -11.30 -14.69
CA PRO A 135 2.64 -11.23 -16.14
C PRO A 135 2.99 -9.84 -16.73
N LEU A 136 2.86 -8.76 -15.94
CA LEU A 136 3.31 -7.44 -16.34
C LEU A 136 4.83 -7.35 -16.28
N ILE A 137 5.43 -7.91 -15.24
CA ILE A 137 6.89 -7.95 -15.06
C ILE A 137 7.55 -8.79 -16.17
N GLU A 138 6.91 -9.89 -16.57
CA GLU A 138 7.36 -10.77 -17.66
C GLU A 138 7.29 -10.12 -19.06
N GLN A 139 6.62 -8.99 -19.19
CA GLN A 139 6.67 -8.20 -20.42
C GLN A 139 7.94 -7.34 -20.56
N HIS A 140 8.89 -7.50 -19.65
CA HIS A 140 10.18 -6.79 -19.63
C HIS A 140 10.03 -5.26 -19.65
N PRO A 141 9.33 -4.65 -18.70
CA PRO A 141 9.25 -3.21 -18.62
C PRO A 141 10.63 -2.61 -18.32
N ASP A 142 10.96 -1.49 -18.95
CA ASP A 142 12.14 -0.69 -18.59
C ASP A 142 11.93 0.01 -17.25
N TYR A 143 10.68 0.40 -16.98
CA TYR A 143 10.24 1.09 -15.78
C TYR A 143 9.00 0.43 -15.20
N CYS A 144 8.91 0.39 -13.87
CA CYS A 144 7.70 -0.01 -13.18
C CYS A 144 7.29 1.10 -12.21
N ILE A 145 6.18 1.76 -12.49
CA ILE A 145 5.58 2.78 -11.64
C ILE A 145 4.78 2.07 -10.56
N ILE A 146 5.01 2.46 -9.30
CA ILE A 146 4.39 1.87 -8.13
C ILE A 146 3.50 2.93 -7.48
N MET A 147 2.19 2.70 -7.53
CA MET A 147 1.16 3.54 -6.91
C MET A 147 0.62 2.83 -5.66
N ALA A 148 1.28 3.02 -4.51
CA ALA A 148 0.98 2.28 -3.29
C ALA A 148 1.34 3.05 -2.02
N GLY A 149 0.72 2.67 -0.91
CA GLY A 149 1.05 3.17 0.42
C GLY A 149 -0.08 3.91 1.11
N ILE A 150 -1.06 4.42 0.37
CA ILE A 150 -2.21 5.11 0.98
C ILE A 150 -3.05 4.17 1.85
N ASN A 151 -3.16 2.89 1.48
CA ASN A 151 -3.87 1.91 2.29
C ASN A 151 -3.05 1.46 3.51
N ASP A 152 -1.73 1.48 3.44
CA ASP A 152 -0.87 1.24 4.61
C ASP A 152 -1.15 2.29 5.69
N TRP A 153 -1.19 3.58 5.31
CA TRP A 153 -1.58 4.66 6.21
C TRP A 153 -3.02 4.51 6.72
N ARG A 154 -4.00 4.33 5.81
CA ARG A 154 -5.43 4.23 6.17
C ARG A 154 -5.77 3.04 7.08
N LEU A 155 -4.98 1.96 7.02
CA LEU A 155 -5.17 0.75 7.82
C LEU A 155 -4.21 0.67 9.00
N PHE A 156 -3.62 1.81 9.41
CA PHE A 156 -2.74 1.93 10.57
C PHE A 156 -1.59 0.92 10.54
N LYS A 157 -1.02 0.63 9.37
CA LYS A 157 0.18 -0.20 9.28
C LYS A 157 1.38 0.60 9.78
N PRO A 158 2.27 0.02 10.60
CA PRO A 158 3.49 0.70 11.01
C PRO A 158 4.34 1.14 9.81
N LYS A 159 5.07 2.25 9.96
CA LYS A 159 5.98 2.73 8.90
C LYS A 159 6.98 1.67 8.46
N ASP A 160 7.51 0.89 9.41
CA ASP A 160 8.44 -0.21 9.11
C ASP A 160 7.80 -1.33 8.28
N PHE A 161 6.51 -1.61 8.49
CA PHE A 161 5.74 -2.50 7.62
C PHE A 161 5.68 -1.95 6.19
N TYR A 162 5.33 -0.68 6.04
CA TYR A 162 5.21 -0.01 4.74
C TYR A 162 6.56 -0.01 3.99
N VAL A 163 7.61 0.57 4.58
CA VAL A 163 8.91 0.67 3.90
C VAL A 163 9.59 -0.68 3.72
N GLY A 164 9.39 -1.62 4.66
CA GLY A 164 9.94 -2.96 4.56
C GLY A 164 9.37 -3.74 3.36
N ASN A 165 8.05 -3.71 3.18
CA ASN A 165 7.41 -4.33 2.02
C ASN A 165 7.75 -3.60 0.71
N TYR A 166 7.83 -2.28 0.74
CA TYR A 166 8.25 -1.50 -0.42
C TYR A 166 9.66 -1.87 -0.86
N ARG A 167 10.60 -2.04 0.08
CA ARG A 167 11.96 -2.49 -0.22
C ARG A 167 11.98 -3.84 -0.92
N LEU A 168 11.11 -4.78 -0.53
CA LEU A 168 11.00 -6.08 -1.20
C LEU A 168 10.53 -5.92 -2.66
N ILE A 169 9.55 -5.05 -2.92
CA ILE A 169 9.08 -4.71 -4.27
C ILE A 169 10.24 -4.13 -5.09
N LEU A 170 10.97 -3.16 -4.54
CA LEU A 170 12.09 -2.51 -5.22
C LEU A 170 13.20 -3.51 -5.55
N ASN A 171 13.57 -4.38 -4.61
CA ASN A 171 14.60 -5.40 -4.80
C ASN A 171 14.24 -6.38 -5.92
N LEU A 172 12.97 -6.81 -5.98
CA LEU A 172 12.50 -7.71 -7.04
C LEU A 172 12.59 -7.04 -8.43
N LEU A 173 12.16 -5.78 -8.55
CA LEU A 173 12.23 -5.04 -9.81
C LEU A 173 13.68 -4.79 -10.25
N ILE A 174 14.51 -4.29 -9.34
CA ILE A 174 15.92 -4.00 -9.62
C ILE A 174 16.68 -5.29 -9.96
N GLY A 175 16.40 -6.40 -9.26
CA GLY A 175 16.98 -7.72 -9.53
C GLY A 175 16.65 -8.25 -10.93
N ASN A 176 15.57 -7.78 -11.54
CA ASN A 176 15.18 -8.05 -12.93
C ASN A 176 15.58 -6.96 -13.92
N GLY A 177 16.42 -6.00 -13.52
CA GLY A 177 16.88 -4.91 -14.38
C GLY A 177 15.82 -3.85 -14.70
N ILE A 178 14.68 -3.87 -13.98
CA ILE A 178 13.59 -2.92 -14.13
C ILE A 178 13.85 -1.73 -13.20
N ARG A 179 13.76 -0.50 -13.71
CA ARG A 179 13.89 0.70 -12.90
C ARG A 179 12.58 1.03 -12.19
N PRO A 180 12.53 0.98 -10.86
CA PRO A 180 11.33 1.37 -10.13
C PRO A 180 11.09 2.87 -10.22
N VAL A 181 9.82 3.25 -10.34
CA VAL A 181 9.33 4.63 -10.24
C VAL A 181 8.37 4.68 -9.08
N ILE A 182 8.72 5.39 -8.03
CA ILE A 182 7.89 5.52 -6.84
C ILE A 182 7.04 6.77 -6.98
N MET A 183 5.73 6.61 -7.05
CA MET A 183 4.81 7.71 -6.84
C MET A 183 4.70 7.95 -5.33
N GLU A 184 4.99 9.17 -4.89
CA GLU A 184 4.84 9.54 -3.48
C GLU A 184 3.39 9.32 -3.02
N VAL A 185 3.21 8.85 -1.77
CA VAL A 185 1.87 8.69 -1.19
C VAL A 185 1.10 10.01 -1.35
N PRO A 186 -0.08 9.99 -1.99
CA PRO A 186 -0.82 11.22 -2.29
C PRO A 186 -1.37 11.91 -1.04
N ASP A 187 -1.61 13.21 -1.13
CA ASP A 187 -2.46 13.90 -0.18
C ASP A 187 -3.91 13.47 -0.38
N VAL A 188 -4.63 13.43 0.71
CA VAL A 188 -6.05 13.14 0.76
C VAL A 188 -6.73 14.15 1.67
N ASP A 189 -7.99 14.44 1.41
CA ASP A 189 -8.78 15.32 2.29
C ASP A 189 -9.17 14.56 3.56
N ILE A 190 -8.25 14.59 4.54
CA ILE A 190 -8.40 13.85 5.81
C ILE A 190 -9.63 14.32 6.57
N GLN A 191 -9.91 15.62 6.58
CA GLN A 191 -11.09 16.17 7.24
C GLN A 191 -12.36 15.65 6.57
N TYR A 192 -12.43 15.74 5.25
CA TYR A 192 -13.56 15.20 4.49
C TYR A 192 -13.77 13.70 4.73
N LEU A 193 -12.69 12.92 4.71
CA LEU A 193 -12.76 11.48 4.98
C LEU A 193 -13.26 11.19 6.39
N ASN A 194 -12.86 11.97 7.39
CA ASN A 194 -13.29 11.80 8.77
C ASN A 194 -14.75 12.21 8.98
N ASP A 195 -15.16 13.32 8.38
CA ASP A 195 -16.53 13.85 8.50
C ASP A 195 -17.56 12.93 7.82
N ASN A 196 -17.17 12.26 6.74
CA ASN A 196 -18.02 11.33 5.99
C ASN A 196 -17.94 9.87 6.48
N ARG A 197 -17.18 9.58 7.52
CA ARG A 197 -17.15 8.24 8.13
C ARG A 197 -18.41 8.01 8.97
N GLU A 198 -18.96 6.79 8.86
CA GLU A 198 -20.01 6.32 9.77
C GLU A 198 -19.50 6.32 11.22
N PHE A 199 -20.36 6.66 12.18
CA PHE A 199 -20.01 6.83 13.59
C PHE A 199 -19.19 5.66 14.17
N TYR A 200 -19.60 4.40 13.90
CA TYR A 200 -18.88 3.24 14.40
C TYR A 200 -17.49 3.06 13.79
N ARG A 201 -17.31 3.48 12.53
CA ARG A 201 -15.98 3.48 11.86
C ARG A 201 -15.09 4.56 12.46
N ARG A 202 -15.60 5.76 12.72
CA ARG A 202 -14.84 6.82 13.40
C ARG A 202 -14.30 6.32 14.73
N TRP A 203 -15.19 5.78 15.60
CA TRP A 203 -14.78 5.22 16.88
C TRP A 203 -13.75 4.09 16.76
N MET A 204 -13.89 3.21 15.77
CA MET A 204 -12.92 2.14 15.50
C MET A 204 -11.55 2.70 15.09
N PHE A 205 -11.52 3.75 14.27
CA PHE A 205 -10.29 4.39 13.83
C PHE A 205 -9.61 5.13 15.00
N ASP A 206 -10.36 5.85 15.83
CA ASP A 206 -9.84 6.49 17.03
C ASP A 206 -9.20 5.45 17.98
N ALA A 207 -9.87 4.31 18.17
CA ALA A 207 -9.34 3.22 18.97
C ALA A 207 -8.07 2.59 18.33
N LEU A 208 -8.03 2.42 17.03
CA LEU A 208 -6.84 1.91 16.32
C LEU A 208 -5.68 2.90 16.41
N SER A 209 -5.91 4.19 16.20
CA SER A 209 -4.90 5.24 16.37
C SER A 209 -4.31 5.21 17.78
N LEU A 210 -5.17 5.11 18.81
CA LEU A 210 -4.72 5.00 20.20
C LEU A 210 -3.90 3.72 20.45
N LEU A 211 -4.34 2.58 19.92
CA LEU A 211 -3.68 1.29 20.13
C LEU A 211 -2.36 1.16 19.38
N THR A 212 -2.27 1.72 18.20
CA THR A 212 -1.07 1.63 17.34
C THR A 212 -0.10 2.78 17.56
N GLY A 213 -0.57 3.89 18.15
CA GLY A 213 0.20 5.13 18.26
C GLY A 213 0.44 5.81 16.91
N ILE A 214 -0.28 5.42 15.87
CA ILE A 214 -0.17 6.00 14.53
C ILE A 214 -1.15 7.15 14.40
N ASP A 215 -0.61 8.32 14.11
CA ASP A 215 -1.40 9.52 13.83
C ASP A 215 -1.96 9.45 12.40
N ASP A 216 -3.29 9.51 12.28
CA ASP A 216 -4.00 9.53 11.01
C ASP A 216 -4.31 10.95 10.50
N SER A 217 -3.74 11.97 11.13
CA SER A 217 -3.90 13.37 10.71
C SER A 217 -3.01 13.76 9.51
N SER A 218 -2.04 12.92 9.14
CA SER A 218 -1.10 13.23 8.05
C SER A 218 -0.49 11.98 7.42
N VAL A 219 -0.32 12.00 6.10
CA VAL A 219 0.45 11.01 5.33
C VAL A 219 1.96 11.29 5.36
N GLN A 220 2.36 12.49 5.81
CA GLN A 220 3.75 12.94 5.77
C GLN A 220 4.75 11.99 6.46
N PRO A 221 4.43 11.37 7.62
CA PRO A 221 5.33 10.40 8.24
C PRO A 221 5.68 9.18 7.37
N TYR A 222 4.79 8.77 6.45
CA TYR A 222 5.05 7.68 5.50
C TYR A 222 5.96 8.13 4.36
N ARG A 223 5.80 9.36 3.87
CA ARG A 223 6.69 9.98 2.88
C ARG A 223 8.12 10.11 3.41
N ASP A 224 8.25 10.59 4.64
CA ASP A 224 9.55 10.76 5.30
C ASP A 224 10.22 9.41 5.56
N ALA A 225 9.46 8.39 5.98
CA ALA A 225 9.97 7.04 6.16
C ALA A 225 10.46 6.44 4.84
N MET A 226 9.75 6.67 3.73
CA MET A 226 10.17 6.22 2.39
C MET A 226 11.47 6.89 1.98
N ARG A 227 11.56 8.21 2.05
CA ARG A 227 12.78 8.94 1.68
C ARG A 227 13.98 8.50 2.52
N LYS A 228 13.76 8.35 3.83
CA LYS A 228 14.80 7.85 4.74
C LYS A 228 15.23 6.44 4.37
N MET A 229 14.32 5.51 4.11
CA MET A 229 14.65 4.14 3.72
C MET A 229 15.46 4.12 2.42
N LEU A 230 15.10 4.90 1.43
CA LEU A 230 15.83 4.99 0.17
C LEU A 230 17.28 5.46 0.38
N GLN A 231 17.48 6.51 1.18
CA GLN A 231 18.80 7.05 1.53
C GLN A 231 19.63 6.04 2.33
N ASP A 232 19.07 5.48 3.41
CA ASP A 232 19.75 4.53 4.30
C ASP A 232 20.21 3.26 3.57
N THR A 233 19.50 2.87 2.48
CA THR A 233 19.79 1.66 1.71
C THR A 233 20.55 1.93 0.41
N GLY A 234 20.78 3.19 0.03
CA GLY A 234 21.38 3.58 -1.25
C GLY A 234 20.52 3.20 -2.46
N LEU A 235 19.20 3.06 -2.26
CA LEU A 235 18.26 2.79 -3.34
C LEU A 235 17.81 4.07 -4.07
N ASP A 236 18.03 5.25 -3.50
CA ASP A 236 17.68 6.55 -4.08
C ASP A 236 18.31 6.77 -5.47
N GLU A 237 19.54 6.28 -5.71
CA GLU A 237 20.16 6.32 -7.03
C GLU A 237 19.58 5.31 -8.04
N LYS A 238 18.93 4.24 -7.55
CA LYS A 238 18.41 3.14 -8.36
C LYS A 238 16.93 3.29 -8.73
N VAL A 239 16.24 4.22 -8.10
CA VAL A 239 14.82 4.49 -8.34
C VAL A 239 14.62 5.87 -8.94
N LEU A 240 13.44 6.09 -9.50
CA LEU A 240 12.94 7.41 -9.83
C LEU A 240 11.84 7.75 -8.83
N TYR A 241 11.97 8.86 -8.11
CA TYR A 241 10.98 9.27 -7.11
C TYR A 241 10.21 10.48 -7.63
N ILE A 242 8.90 10.36 -7.74
CA ILE A 242 8.00 11.42 -8.20
C ILE A 242 7.27 12.00 -6.99
N PRO A 243 7.70 13.18 -6.50
CA PRO A 243 7.05 13.81 -5.36
C PRO A 243 5.68 14.33 -5.76
N MET A 244 4.74 14.33 -4.79
CA MET A 244 3.41 14.86 -5.02
C MET A 244 3.41 16.32 -5.51
N SER A 245 4.31 17.13 -4.99
CA SER A 245 4.47 18.54 -5.38
C SER A 245 4.83 18.75 -6.86
N ALA A 246 5.34 17.72 -7.55
CA ALA A 246 5.70 17.83 -8.96
C ALA A 246 4.48 17.87 -9.89
N TRP A 247 3.37 17.23 -9.50
CA TRP A 247 2.17 17.14 -10.33
C TRP A 247 0.92 17.74 -9.66
N ASN A 248 0.88 17.84 -8.35
CA ASN A 248 -0.24 18.42 -7.59
C ASN A 248 0.26 19.29 -6.42
N PRO A 249 0.88 20.44 -6.71
CA PRO A 249 1.33 21.36 -5.67
C PRO A 249 0.13 21.90 -4.88
N GLY A 250 0.21 21.82 -3.55
CA GLY A 250 -0.86 22.21 -2.64
C GLY A 250 -1.94 21.15 -2.40
N GLY A 251 -1.80 19.96 -3.00
CA GLY A 251 -2.64 18.82 -2.68
C GLY A 251 -4.11 18.94 -3.07
N VAL A 252 -4.96 18.18 -2.39
CA VAL A 252 -6.40 18.11 -2.66
C VAL A 252 -7.13 19.43 -2.34
N GLU A 253 -6.65 20.18 -1.36
CA GLU A 253 -7.26 21.46 -0.99
C GLU A 253 -7.09 22.52 -2.08
N ALA A 254 -5.92 22.56 -2.72
CA ALA A 254 -5.62 23.53 -3.78
C ALA A 254 -6.26 23.12 -5.14
N ASN A 255 -6.40 21.84 -5.40
CA ASN A 255 -6.85 21.31 -6.69
C ASN A 255 -7.96 20.25 -6.54
N PRO A 256 -9.08 20.58 -5.88
CA PRO A 256 -10.15 19.59 -5.63
C PRO A 256 -10.80 19.05 -6.91
N GLU A 257 -10.75 19.79 -8.00
CA GLU A 257 -11.39 19.45 -9.28
C GLU A 257 -10.67 18.32 -10.05
N ILE A 258 -9.50 17.88 -9.60
CA ILE A 258 -8.79 16.72 -10.18
C ILE A 258 -9.06 15.43 -9.42
N TYR A 259 -9.85 15.50 -8.34
CA TYR A 259 -10.27 14.35 -7.54
C TYR A 259 -11.71 13.94 -7.85
N LEU A 260 -12.04 12.70 -7.50
CA LEU A 260 -13.41 12.23 -7.40
C LEU A 260 -14.08 12.84 -6.15
N ASP A 261 -15.39 12.64 -6.04
CA ASP A 261 -16.17 13.14 -4.89
C ASP A 261 -15.72 12.57 -3.55
N ASP A 262 -15.03 11.42 -3.57
CA ASP A 262 -14.45 10.80 -2.36
C ASP A 262 -13.20 11.50 -1.82
N ARG A 263 -12.68 12.51 -2.52
CA ARG A 263 -11.49 13.29 -2.15
C ARG A 263 -10.24 12.45 -1.87
N LEU A 264 -10.24 11.23 -2.40
CA LEU A 264 -9.15 10.26 -2.26
C LEU A 264 -8.59 9.87 -3.62
N HIS A 265 -9.46 9.57 -4.58
CA HIS A 265 -9.05 9.09 -5.90
C HIS A 265 -9.08 10.21 -6.93
N LEU A 266 -8.21 10.11 -7.92
CA LEU A 266 -8.20 11.03 -9.06
C LEU A 266 -9.34 10.70 -10.03
N ASN A 267 -9.90 11.74 -10.62
CA ASN A 267 -10.72 11.62 -11.82
C ASN A 267 -9.83 11.62 -13.08
N LEU A 268 -10.44 11.51 -14.26
CA LEU A 268 -9.70 11.46 -15.51
C LEU A 268 -8.81 12.70 -15.73
N LYS A 269 -9.26 13.90 -15.31
CA LYS A 269 -8.45 15.13 -15.38
C LYS A 269 -7.20 15.02 -14.50
N GLY A 270 -7.34 14.45 -13.30
CA GLY A 270 -6.24 14.21 -12.38
C GLY A 270 -5.22 13.22 -12.96
N TYR A 271 -5.68 12.13 -13.58
CA TYR A 271 -4.77 11.21 -14.27
C TYR A 271 -4.07 11.86 -15.47
N HIS A 272 -4.71 12.76 -16.21
CA HIS A 272 -4.01 13.52 -17.24
C HIS A 272 -2.84 14.34 -16.68
N VAL A 273 -3.02 14.98 -15.54
CA VAL A 273 -1.95 15.74 -14.87
C VAL A 273 -0.84 14.80 -14.40
N LEU A 274 -1.20 13.74 -13.70
CA LEU A 274 -0.26 12.74 -13.17
C LEU A 274 0.55 12.07 -14.29
N ASP A 275 -0.13 11.55 -15.33
CA ASP A 275 0.50 10.85 -16.43
C ASP A 275 1.43 11.76 -17.25
N SER A 276 1.08 13.04 -17.40
CA SER A 276 1.96 13.99 -18.08
C SER A 276 3.28 14.18 -17.33
N CYS A 277 3.23 14.27 -15.99
CA CYS A 277 4.40 14.37 -15.13
C CYS A 277 5.22 13.07 -15.15
N MET A 278 4.57 11.92 -14.94
CA MET A 278 5.23 10.61 -14.96
C MET A 278 5.91 10.32 -16.31
N ALA A 279 5.21 10.59 -17.42
CA ALA A 279 5.77 10.40 -18.76
C ALA A 279 7.00 11.29 -19.00
N TYR A 280 6.96 12.54 -18.55
CA TYR A 280 8.10 13.45 -18.66
C TYR A 280 9.32 12.92 -17.91
N ASP A 281 9.16 12.56 -16.63
CA ASP A 281 10.26 12.11 -15.79
C ASP A 281 10.83 10.76 -16.26
N VAL A 282 9.96 9.81 -16.62
CA VAL A 282 10.37 8.50 -17.15
C VAL A 282 11.13 8.64 -18.45
N VAL A 283 10.62 9.41 -19.42
CA VAL A 283 11.29 9.56 -20.73
C VAL A 283 12.60 10.32 -20.57
N LYS A 284 12.66 11.34 -19.74
CA LYS A 284 13.89 12.09 -19.48
C LYS A 284 14.97 11.20 -18.87
N ASP A 285 14.65 10.39 -17.85
CA ASP A 285 15.58 9.42 -17.25
C ASP A 285 16.01 8.36 -18.28
N TYR A 286 15.07 7.85 -19.07
CA TYR A 286 15.35 6.85 -20.10
C TYR A 286 16.34 7.37 -21.14
N LEU A 287 16.13 8.57 -21.66
CA LEU A 287 17.02 9.17 -22.66
C LEU A 287 18.42 9.43 -22.08
N LYS A 288 18.52 9.89 -20.82
CA LYS A 288 19.79 10.07 -20.11
C LYS A 288 20.58 8.79 -19.95
N ARG A 289 19.90 7.66 -19.70
CA ARG A 289 20.54 6.35 -19.50
C ARG A 289 20.97 5.66 -20.80
N LYS A 290 20.49 6.11 -21.94
CA LYS A 290 20.84 5.57 -23.26
C LYS A 290 21.96 6.34 -23.95
N GLN A 291 22.36 7.50 -23.38
CA GLN A 291 23.56 8.25 -23.76
C GLN A 291 24.81 7.65 -23.11
#